data_a66740844af91a7d702b9b6911372727
#
_entry.id   a66740844af91a7d702b9b6911372727
#
_cell.length_a   1.000
_cell.length_b   1.000
_cell.length_c   1.000
_cell.angle_alpha   90.00
_cell.angle_beta   90.00
_cell.angle_gamma   90.00
#
_symmetry.space_group_name_H-M   'P 1'
#
loop_
_entity.id
_entity.type
_entity.pdbx_description
1 polymer ?
#
loop_
_entity_poly.entity_id
_entity_poly.type
_entity_poly.pdbx_seq_one_letter_code
_entity_poly.pdbx_strand_id
1 'polypeptide(L)'
;MENLPWHPHYDVWALIISLVIFFELSTKNEIIKKEKRRLWYSGLLILWVFTDYPIHDIGEKYLFSVHSVEHLVLALVSPPLLLMGMHKDMKKLVSVKPLIMVLKITSKPVVAFFLFNFVMVGMHWSSVVNLMVTNTLFHFMIHSVMLLVSLNMWIPVIGFNDEIKPLNSAARIGYLFLQSLLPTIPASFLAFGTEPLYLSLIHISEPTRPC
;
A
#
# COMPACT_ATOMS: atom_id res chain seq x y z
N MET A 1 2.37 -0.75 29.85
CA MET A 1 1.47 -0.78 28.68
C MET A 1 0.07 -0.73 29.26
N GLU A 2 -0.54 0.42 29.29
CA GLU A 2 -1.96 0.54 29.58
C GLU A 2 -2.70 -0.27 28.53
N ASN A 3 -3.77 -0.95 28.94
CA ASN A 3 -4.55 -1.86 28.12
C ASN A 3 -4.85 -1.25 26.75
N LEU A 4 -4.28 -1.79 25.69
CA LEU A 4 -4.67 -1.45 24.32
C LEU A 4 -6.12 -1.95 24.14
N PRO A 5 -7.14 -1.07 24.18
CA PRO A 5 -8.51 -1.52 24.05
C PRO A 5 -8.70 -2.04 22.63
N TRP A 6 -9.36 -3.18 22.50
CA TRP A 6 -9.72 -3.69 21.19
C TRP A 6 -10.55 -2.67 20.42
N HIS A 7 -10.10 -2.33 19.21
CA HIS A 7 -10.74 -1.37 18.33
C HIS A 7 -10.97 -2.01 16.95
N PRO A 8 -12.20 -2.26 16.51
CA PRO A 8 -12.49 -2.86 15.22
C PRO A 8 -12.39 -1.82 14.08
N HIS A 9 -11.62 -2.12 13.04
CA HIS A 9 -11.52 -1.32 11.82
C HIS A 9 -12.54 -1.82 10.79
N TYR A 10 -13.80 -1.41 10.91
CA TYR A 10 -14.90 -1.83 10.03
C TYR A 10 -14.69 -1.48 8.57
N ASP A 11 -14.01 -0.40 8.26
CA ASP A 11 -13.60 0.05 6.95
C ASP A 11 -12.62 -0.94 6.30
N VAL A 12 -11.61 -1.39 7.03
CA VAL A 12 -10.67 -2.44 6.61
C VAL A 12 -11.41 -3.75 6.36
N TRP A 13 -12.29 -4.15 7.27
CA TRP A 13 -13.08 -5.37 7.10
C TRP A 13 -13.97 -5.31 5.86
N ALA A 14 -14.66 -4.18 5.64
CA ALA A 14 -15.46 -3.97 4.44
C ALA A 14 -14.62 -4.07 3.16
N LEU A 15 -13.41 -3.50 3.15
CA LEU A 15 -12.48 -3.60 2.04
C LEU A 15 -12.07 -5.06 1.78
N ILE A 16 -11.62 -5.78 2.81
CA ILE A 16 -11.17 -7.18 2.68
C ILE A 16 -12.30 -8.08 2.21
N ILE A 17 -13.50 -7.96 2.82
CA ILE A 17 -14.69 -8.74 2.41
C ILE A 17 -15.05 -8.44 0.97
N SER A 18 -15.03 -7.17 0.56
CA SER A 18 -15.32 -6.76 -0.83
C SER A 18 -14.34 -7.38 -1.82
N LEU A 19 -13.05 -7.42 -1.50
CA LEU A 19 -12.02 -8.02 -2.33
C LEU A 19 -12.12 -9.56 -2.39
N VAL A 20 -12.52 -10.21 -1.28
CA VAL A 20 -12.82 -11.65 -1.26
C VAL A 20 -14.03 -11.95 -2.16
N ILE A 21 -15.13 -11.21 -2.01
CA ILE A 21 -16.34 -11.36 -2.83
C ILE A 21 -16.01 -11.11 -4.30
N PHE A 22 -15.26 -10.06 -4.60
CA PHE A 22 -14.82 -9.76 -5.96
C PHE A 22 -14.03 -10.92 -6.59
N PHE A 23 -13.10 -11.53 -5.84
CA PHE A 23 -12.35 -12.70 -6.32
C PHE A 23 -13.27 -13.90 -6.58
N GLU A 24 -14.09 -14.29 -5.61
CA GLU A 24 -14.95 -15.48 -5.71
C GLU A 24 -16.03 -15.32 -6.81
N LEU A 25 -16.65 -14.14 -6.95
CA LEU A 25 -17.64 -13.89 -8.00
C LEU A 25 -16.99 -13.85 -9.40
N SER A 26 -15.83 -13.20 -9.51
CA SER A 26 -15.11 -13.09 -10.80
C SER A 26 -14.58 -14.44 -11.30
N THR A 27 -14.41 -15.40 -10.42
CA THR A 27 -13.76 -16.67 -10.71
C THR A 27 -14.67 -17.89 -10.55
N LYS A 28 -15.96 -17.65 -10.28
CA LYS A 28 -16.96 -18.70 -9.96
C LYS A 28 -17.04 -19.84 -10.99
N ASN A 29 -16.88 -19.52 -12.27
CA ASN A 29 -17.02 -20.47 -13.38
C ASN A 29 -15.67 -20.92 -13.98
N GLU A 30 -14.56 -20.62 -13.32
CA GLU A 30 -13.22 -20.85 -13.84
C GLU A 30 -12.41 -21.80 -12.98
N ILE A 31 -11.59 -22.63 -13.66
CA ILE A 31 -10.59 -23.47 -12.97
C ILE A 31 -9.36 -22.61 -12.69
N ILE A 32 -9.22 -22.17 -11.43
CA ILE A 32 -8.11 -21.33 -11.00
C ILE A 32 -6.95 -22.21 -10.52
N LYS A 33 -5.73 -21.89 -10.99
CA LYS A 33 -4.51 -22.49 -10.46
C LYS A 33 -4.41 -22.18 -8.95
N LYS A 34 -4.15 -23.23 -8.14
CA LYS A 34 -3.98 -23.12 -6.67
C LYS A 34 -2.99 -22.01 -6.27
N GLU A 35 -1.93 -21.84 -7.08
CA GLU A 35 -0.92 -20.80 -6.88
C GLU A 35 -1.51 -19.37 -6.93
N LYS A 36 -2.33 -19.06 -7.94
CA LYS A 36 -2.98 -17.73 -8.03
C LYS A 36 -3.92 -17.46 -6.86
N ARG A 37 -4.71 -18.46 -6.46
CA ARG A 37 -5.57 -18.37 -5.28
C ARG A 37 -4.74 -18.13 -4.02
N ARG A 38 -3.64 -18.85 -3.83
CA ARG A 38 -2.72 -18.63 -2.70
C ARG A 38 -2.14 -17.23 -2.69
N LEU A 39 -1.64 -16.74 -3.81
CA LEU A 39 -1.07 -15.39 -3.92
C LEU A 39 -2.11 -14.32 -3.56
N TRP A 40 -3.33 -14.43 -4.10
CA TRP A 40 -4.41 -13.49 -3.79
C TRP A 40 -4.74 -13.45 -2.31
N TYR A 41 -5.01 -14.62 -1.71
CA TYR A 41 -5.35 -14.68 -0.29
C TYR A 41 -4.18 -14.36 0.64
N SER A 42 -2.95 -14.66 0.24
CA SER A 42 -1.77 -14.20 0.99
C SER A 42 -1.65 -12.68 0.96
N GLY A 43 -1.90 -12.03 -0.19
CA GLY A 43 -1.94 -10.58 -0.30
C GLY A 43 -3.02 -9.96 0.58
N LEU A 44 -4.24 -10.53 0.59
CA LEU A 44 -5.33 -10.08 1.45
C LEU A 44 -5.05 -10.29 2.94
N LEU A 45 -4.51 -11.45 3.30
CA LEU A 45 -4.17 -11.75 4.70
C LEU A 45 -3.13 -10.77 5.24
N ILE A 46 -2.08 -10.52 4.46
CA ILE A 46 -1.04 -9.57 4.83
C ILE A 46 -1.63 -8.16 4.93
N LEU A 47 -2.44 -7.74 3.95
CA LEU A 47 -3.13 -6.47 4.00
C LEU A 47 -3.93 -6.34 5.30
N TRP A 48 -4.79 -7.32 5.61
CA TRP A 48 -5.63 -7.31 6.79
C TRP A 48 -4.82 -7.26 8.09
N VAL A 49 -3.83 -8.16 8.26
CA VAL A 49 -3.03 -8.26 9.49
C VAL A 49 -2.30 -6.96 9.81
N PHE A 50 -1.81 -6.23 8.80
CA PHE A 50 -1.05 -5.00 9.00
C PHE A 50 -1.92 -3.74 9.10
N THR A 51 -3.17 -3.77 8.63
CA THR A 51 -4.08 -2.60 8.69
C THR A 51 -5.18 -2.75 9.72
N ASP A 52 -5.17 -3.82 10.51
CA ASP A 52 -6.15 -4.07 11.56
C ASP A 52 -5.49 -4.18 12.94
N TYR A 53 -6.31 -4.24 13.98
CA TYR A 53 -5.88 -4.49 15.35
C TYR A 53 -5.10 -5.82 15.46
N PRO A 54 -4.03 -5.91 16.23
CA PRO A 54 -3.43 -4.84 17.05
C PRO A 54 -2.31 -4.04 16.37
N ILE A 55 -1.84 -4.45 15.18
CA ILE A 55 -0.62 -3.89 14.56
C ILE A 55 -0.83 -2.41 14.22
N HIS A 56 -1.93 -2.09 13.55
CA HIS A 56 -2.28 -0.72 13.20
C HIS A 56 -2.35 0.21 14.42
N ASP A 57 -3.09 -0.20 15.46
CA ASP A 57 -3.21 0.58 16.70
C ASP A 57 -1.87 0.77 17.44
N ILE A 58 -0.98 -0.24 17.40
CA ILE A 58 0.37 -0.11 17.96
C ILE A 58 1.17 0.91 17.15
N GLY A 59 1.08 0.87 15.84
CA GLY A 59 1.74 1.81 14.96
C GLY A 59 1.29 3.25 15.18
N GLU A 60 -0.01 3.47 15.30
CA GLU A 60 -0.57 4.81 15.47
C GLU A 60 -0.35 5.41 16.87
N LYS A 61 -0.39 4.57 17.92
CA LYS A 61 -0.43 5.07 19.30
C LYS A 61 0.89 4.96 20.06
N TYR A 62 1.77 4.02 19.67
CA TYR A 62 2.94 3.68 20.46
C TYR A 62 4.27 3.69 19.72
N LEU A 63 4.34 3.13 18.50
CA LEU A 63 5.61 2.90 17.81
C LEU A 63 5.54 3.35 16.35
N PHE A 64 6.17 4.47 16.05
CA PHE A 64 6.28 4.99 14.69
C PHE A 64 7.00 4.02 13.73
N SER A 65 7.93 3.21 14.23
CA SER A 65 8.58 2.14 13.45
C SER A 65 7.59 1.08 12.95
N VAL A 66 6.60 0.70 13.78
CA VAL A 66 5.54 -0.23 13.37
C VAL A 66 4.67 0.38 12.28
N HIS A 67 4.28 1.65 12.43
CA HIS A 67 3.55 2.39 11.40
C HIS A 67 4.31 2.47 10.07
N SER A 68 5.62 2.72 10.13
CA SER A 68 6.49 2.73 8.95
C SER A 68 6.56 1.35 8.27
N VAL A 69 6.65 0.26 9.05
CA VAL A 69 6.61 -1.11 8.50
C VAL A 69 5.26 -1.40 7.86
N GLU A 70 4.16 -0.96 8.45
CA GLU A 70 2.82 -1.06 7.87
C GLU A 70 2.79 -0.45 6.47
N HIS A 71 3.24 0.79 6.30
CA HIS A 71 3.31 1.46 5.00
C HIS A 71 4.18 0.70 3.98
N LEU A 72 5.33 0.16 4.42
CA LEU A 72 6.17 -0.68 3.55
C LEU A 72 5.46 -1.95 3.10
N VAL A 73 4.73 -2.60 3.98
CA VAL A 73 3.96 -3.81 3.66
C VAL A 73 2.81 -3.50 2.70
N LEU A 74 2.08 -2.41 2.95
CA LEU A 74 1.02 -1.95 2.06
C LEU A 74 1.53 -1.54 0.67
N ALA A 75 2.76 -1.04 0.58
CA ALA A 75 3.33 -0.60 -0.69
C ALA A 75 4.07 -1.70 -1.46
N LEU A 76 4.82 -2.56 -0.76
CA LEU A 76 5.81 -3.44 -1.37
C LEU A 76 5.46 -4.93 -1.30
N VAL A 77 4.60 -5.37 -0.37
CA VAL A 77 4.35 -6.81 -0.16
C VAL A 77 2.94 -7.20 -0.62
N SER A 78 1.90 -6.55 -0.11
CA SER A 78 0.52 -6.89 -0.48
C SER A 78 0.20 -6.62 -1.95
N PRO A 79 0.52 -5.46 -2.57
CA PRO A 79 0.15 -5.16 -3.95
C PRO A 79 0.68 -6.14 -4.99
N PRO A 80 1.98 -6.54 -4.99
CA PRO A 80 2.47 -7.50 -5.97
C PRO A 80 1.80 -8.87 -5.81
N LEU A 81 1.52 -9.32 -4.57
CA LEU A 81 0.81 -10.58 -4.34
C LEU A 81 -0.62 -10.53 -4.91
N LEU A 82 -1.34 -9.44 -4.68
CA LEU A 82 -2.67 -9.23 -5.23
C LEU A 82 -2.64 -9.21 -6.77
N LEU A 83 -1.75 -8.44 -7.40
CA LEU A 83 -1.62 -8.38 -8.86
C LEU A 83 -1.26 -9.72 -9.49
N MET A 84 -0.33 -10.46 -8.88
CA MET A 84 0.08 -11.79 -9.34
C MET A 84 -1.04 -12.81 -9.13
N GLY A 85 -1.82 -12.66 -8.06
CA GLY A 85 -2.99 -13.49 -7.75
C GLY A 85 -4.19 -13.26 -8.67
N MET A 86 -4.32 -12.07 -9.29
CA MET A 86 -5.45 -11.75 -10.17
C MET A 86 -5.58 -12.74 -11.34
N HIS A 87 -6.78 -13.30 -11.49
CA HIS A 87 -7.13 -14.13 -12.66
C HIS A 87 -7.43 -13.25 -13.89
N LYS A 88 -7.38 -13.86 -15.09
CA LYS A 88 -7.67 -13.16 -16.34
C LYS A 88 -9.05 -12.47 -16.35
N ASP A 89 -10.07 -13.12 -15.77
CA ASP A 89 -11.44 -12.58 -15.76
C ASP A 89 -11.58 -11.40 -14.80
N MET A 90 -10.91 -11.42 -13.66
CA MET A 90 -10.82 -10.25 -12.79
C MET A 90 -10.19 -9.06 -13.53
N LYS A 91 -9.08 -9.32 -14.24
CA LYS A 91 -8.41 -8.27 -15.04
C LYS A 91 -9.32 -7.75 -16.16
N LYS A 92 -10.11 -8.63 -16.78
CA LYS A 92 -11.09 -8.27 -17.81
C LYS A 92 -12.21 -7.39 -17.27
N LEU A 93 -12.73 -7.69 -16.07
CA LEU A 93 -13.74 -6.86 -15.40
C LEU A 93 -13.20 -5.46 -15.09
N VAL A 94 -11.93 -5.34 -14.70
CA VAL A 94 -11.26 -4.07 -14.45
C VAL A 94 -10.84 -3.37 -15.76
N SER A 95 -10.76 -4.08 -16.87
CA SER A 95 -10.34 -3.54 -18.18
C SER A 95 -11.48 -2.86 -18.97
N VAL A 96 -12.45 -2.25 -18.30
CA VAL A 96 -13.47 -1.42 -18.98
C VAL A 96 -12.81 -0.19 -19.62
N LYS A 97 -13.37 0.27 -20.78
CA LYS A 97 -12.71 1.30 -21.61
C LYS A 97 -12.16 2.52 -20.84
N PRO A 98 -12.91 3.22 -19.96
CA PRO A 98 -12.37 4.40 -19.28
C PRO A 98 -11.21 4.03 -18.33
N LEU A 99 -11.33 2.91 -17.59
CA LEU A 99 -10.35 2.51 -16.62
C LEU A 99 -9.06 2.00 -17.27
N ILE A 100 -9.15 1.20 -18.34
CA ILE A 100 -7.96 0.72 -19.06
C ILE A 100 -7.18 1.87 -19.72
N MET A 101 -7.87 2.94 -20.18
CA MET A 101 -7.18 4.13 -20.70
C MET A 101 -6.39 4.85 -19.60
N VAL A 102 -6.99 5.01 -18.43
CA VAL A 102 -6.28 5.58 -17.26
C VAL A 102 -5.09 4.71 -16.89
N LEU A 103 -5.28 3.40 -16.73
CA LEU A 103 -4.21 2.47 -16.40
C LEU A 103 -3.07 2.48 -17.42
N LYS A 104 -3.35 2.56 -18.72
CA LYS A 104 -2.32 2.67 -19.77
C LYS A 104 -1.45 3.91 -19.64
N ILE A 105 -1.99 4.99 -19.11
CA ILE A 105 -1.25 6.25 -18.89
C ILE A 105 -0.50 6.19 -17.57
N THR A 106 -1.21 5.85 -16.49
CA THR A 106 -0.66 5.88 -15.14
C THR A 106 0.38 4.79 -14.87
N SER A 107 0.26 3.64 -15.56
CA SER A 107 1.23 2.55 -15.45
C SER A 107 2.45 2.67 -16.39
N LYS A 108 2.56 3.75 -17.19
CA LYS A 108 3.84 4.04 -17.84
C LYS A 108 4.93 4.20 -16.78
N PRO A 109 6.12 3.58 -16.92
CA PRO A 109 7.11 3.54 -15.85
C PRO A 109 7.46 4.89 -15.24
N VAL A 110 7.61 5.92 -16.06
CA VAL A 110 7.91 7.29 -15.60
C VAL A 110 6.73 7.89 -14.83
N VAL A 111 5.50 7.70 -15.34
CA VAL A 111 4.29 8.24 -14.68
C VAL A 111 4.04 7.52 -13.37
N ALA A 112 4.13 6.18 -13.36
CA ALA A 112 3.97 5.37 -12.16
C ALA A 112 5.03 5.70 -11.10
N PHE A 113 6.28 5.98 -11.52
CA PHE A 113 7.35 6.44 -10.67
C PHE A 113 6.99 7.75 -9.95
N PHE A 114 6.63 8.77 -10.68
CA PHE A 114 6.30 10.05 -10.07
C PHE A 114 5.02 10.01 -9.25
N LEU A 115 3.99 9.29 -9.72
CA LEU A 115 2.72 9.18 -9.01
C LEU A 115 2.89 8.50 -7.63
N PHE A 116 3.60 7.37 -7.58
CA PHE A 116 3.89 6.66 -6.34
C PHE A 116 4.72 7.53 -5.38
N ASN A 117 5.83 8.08 -5.87
CA ASN A 117 6.73 8.87 -5.03
C ASN A 117 6.09 10.19 -4.56
N PHE A 118 5.25 10.82 -5.37
CA PHE A 118 4.50 12.02 -4.97
C PHE A 118 3.57 11.73 -3.79
N VAL A 119 2.86 10.59 -3.82
CA VAL A 119 1.99 10.19 -2.71
C VAL A 119 2.84 9.80 -1.49
N MET A 120 3.88 8.97 -1.68
CA MET A 120 4.74 8.51 -0.58
C MET A 120 5.47 9.65 0.13
N VAL A 121 5.99 10.61 -0.60
CA VAL A 121 6.64 11.80 -0.01
C VAL A 121 5.60 12.75 0.58
N GLY A 122 4.50 12.97 -0.15
CA GLY A 122 3.43 13.89 0.25
C GLY A 122 2.74 13.50 1.56
N MET A 123 2.55 12.20 1.81
CA MET A 123 1.96 11.74 3.07
C MET A 123 2.85 11.97 4.30
N HIS A 124 4.15 12.20 4.11
CA HIS A 124 5.09 12.58 5.17
C HIS A 124 5.17 14.10 5.39
N TRP A 125 4.37 14.90 4.69
CA TRP A 125 4.31 16.34 4.92
C TRP A 125 3.60 16.65 6.23
N SER A 126 4.16 17.53 7.06
CA SER A 126 3.67 17.76 8.43
C SER A 126 2.17 18.08 8.51
N SER A 127 1.63 18.89 7.57
CA SER A 127 0.20 19.21 7.52
C SER A 127 -0.66 17.97 7.20
N VAL A 128 -0.17 17.08 6.34
CA VAL A 128 -0.86 15.84 5.97
C VAL A 128 -0.86 14.87 7.15
N VAL A 129 0.29 14.68 7.80
CA VAL A 129 0.40 13.85 9.01
C VAL A 129 -0.53 14.35 10.11
N ASN A 130 -0.53 15.66 10.40
CA ASN A 130 -1.43 16.25 11.42
C ASN A 130 -2.91 16.01 11.08
N LEU A 131 -3.29 16.11 9.80
CA LEU A 131 -4.66 15.85 9.37
C LEU A 131 -5.02 14.36 9.46
N MET A 132 -4.09 13.45 9.15
CA MET A 132 -4.29 12.00 9.30
C MET A 132 -4.55 11.62 10.76
N VAL A 133 -3.77 12.17 11.70
CA VAL A 133 -3.93 11.89 13.14
C VAL A 133 -5.26 12.43 13.69
N THR A 134 -5.78 13.53 13.15
CA THR A 134 -6.99 14.18 13.65
C THR A 134 -8.28 13.78 12.94
N ASN A 135 -8.19 13.14 11.75
CA ASN A 135 -9.35 12.82 10.93
C ASN A 135 -9.26 11.38 10.38
N THR A 136 -10.00 10.46 10.99
CA THR A 136 -10.03 9.04 10.65
C THR A 136 -10.43 8.77 9.19
N LEU A 137 -11.40 9.53 8.64
CA LEU A 137 -11.79 9.37 7.24
C LEU A 137 -10.65 9.75 6.30
N PHE A 138 -9.96 10.86 6.58
CA PHE A 138 -8.82 11.30 5.79
C PHE A 138 -7.66 10.28 5.87
N HIS A 139 -7.42 9.72 7.06
CA HIS A 139 -6.45 8.65 7.28
C HIS A 139 -6.74 7.44 6.39
N PHE A 140 -7.97 6.92 6.44
CA PHE A 140 -8.41 5.81 5.57
C PHE A 140 -8.27 6.14 4.08
N MET A 141 -8.64 7.36 3.67
CA MET A 141 -8.48 7.79 2.27
C MET A 141 -7.02 7.79 1.81
N ILE A 142 -6.10 8.28 2.64
CA ILE A 142 -4.65 8.30 2.32
C ILE A 142 -4.11 6.88 2.18
N HIS A 143 -4.42 5.96 3.10
CA HIS A 143 -4.02 4.55 3.00
C HIS A 143 -4.62 3.87 1.75
N SER A 144 -5.88 4.18 1.42
CA SER A 144 -6.51 3.68 0.19
C SER A 144 -5.82 4.19 -1.07
N VAL A 145 -5.49 5.48 -1.12
CA VAL A 145 -4.73 6.08 -2.23
C VAL A 145 -3.34 5.46 -2.32
N MET A 146 -2.65 5.28 -1.19
CA MET A 146 -1.34 4.63 -1.14
C MET A 146 -1.40 3.21 -1.70
N LEU A 147 -2.39 2.41 -1.32
CA LEU A 147 -2.59 1.06 -1.86
C LEU A 147 -2.82 1.10 -3.38
N LEU A 148 -3.66 2.01 -3.87
CA LEU A 148 -3.95 2.15 -5.31
C LEU A 148 -2.72 2.57 -6.12
N VAL A 149 -1.95 3.55 -5.65
CA VAL A 149 -0.73 3.97 -6.36
C VAL A 149 0.36 2.91 -6.26
N SER A 150 0.39 2.12 -5.19
CA SER A 150 1.29 0.98 -5.03
C SER A 150 0.94 -0.15 -6.01
N LEU A 151 -0.35 -0.50 -6.14
CA LEU A 151 -0.81 -1.43 -7.17
C LEU A 151 -0.39 -0.95 -8.57
N ASN A 152 -0.61 0.33 -8.86
CA ASN A 152 -0.22 0.92 -10.14
C ASN A 152 1.30 0.91 -10.36
N MET A 153 2.10 1.17 -9.32
CA MET A 153 3.57 1.12 -9.35
C MET A 153 4.12 -0.27 -9.70
N TRP A 154 3.44 -1.34 -9.28
CA TRP A 154 3.85 -2.71 -9.59
C TRP A 154 3.46 -3.18 -10.98
N ILE A 155 2.55 -2.50 -11.69
CA ILE A 155 2.14 -2.88 -13.05
C ILE A 155 3.32 -2.89 -14.06
N PRO A 156 4.23 -1.91 -14.11
CA PRO A 156 5.42 -1.98 -14.97
C PRO A 156 6.33 -3.18 -14.70
N VAL A 157 6.31 -3.71 -13.48
CA VAL A 157 7.16 -4.84 -13.07
C VAL A 157 6.49 -6.17 -13.41
N ILE A 158 5.20 -6.31 -13.12
CA ILE A 158 4.45 -7.59 -13.22
C ILE A 158 3.70 -7.71 -14.55
N GLY A 159 3.27 -6.57 -15.12
CA GLY A 159 2.30 -6.49 -16.18
C GLY A 159 0.86 -6.60 -15.67
N PHE A 160 -0.09 -6.22 -16.51
CA PHE A 160 -1.50 -6.30 -16.13
C PHE A 160 -2.29 -7.23 -17.06
N ASN A 161 -2.21 -6.98 -18.37
CA ASN A 161 -2.87 -7.76 -19.43
C ASN A 161 -2.02 -7.74 -20.72
N ASP A 162 -2.57 -8.20 -21.84
CA ASP A 162 -1.86 -8.25 -23.12
C ASP A 162 -1.51 -6.87 -23.69
N GLU A 163 -2.24 -5.83 -23.26
CA GLU A 163 -2.02 -4.45 -23.70
C GLU A 163 -1.01 -3.69 -22.81
N ILE A 164 -0.90 -4.08 -21.53
CA ILE A 164 0.02 -3.47 -20.55
C ILE A 164 1.02 -4.55 -20.12
N LYS A 165 2.04 -4.71 -20.94
CA LYS A 165 3.10 -5.70 -20.72
C LYS A 165 4.14 -5.18 -19.73
N PRO A 166 4.79 -6.09 -18.98
CA PRO A 166 5.84 -5.70 -18.07
C PRO A 166 7.10 -5.25 -18.81
N LEU A 167 7.93 -4.47 -18.13
CA LEU A 167 9.29 -4.10 -18.57
C LEU A 167 10.15 -5.35 -18.77
N ASN A 168 11.24 -5.24 -19.55
CA ASN A 168 12.28 -6.25 -19.59
C ASN A 168 13.03 -6.33 -18.24
N SER A 169 13.76 -7.42 -18.01
CA SER A 169 14.38 -7.71 -16.71
C SER A 169 15.34 -6.61 -16.23
N ALA A 170 16.18 -6.08 -17.11
CA ALA A 170 17.12 -5.01 -16.75
C ALA A 170 16.39 -3.70 -16.36
N ALA A 171 15.36 -3.33 -17.16
CA ALA A 171 14.57 -2.14 -16.87
C ALA A 171 13.74 -2.28 -15.58
N ARG A 172 13.28 -3.49 -15.22
CA ARG A 172 12.61 -3.74 -13.91
C ARG A 172 13.54 -3.48 -12.74
N ILE A 173 14.77 -3.97 -12.81
CA ILE A 173 15.79 -3.74 -11.76
C ILE A 173 16.05 -2.25 -11.60
N GLY A 174 16.34 -1.54 -12.69
CA GLY A 174 16.55 -0.09 -12.67
C GLY A 174 15.36 0.69 -12.15
N TYR A 175 14.13 0.30 -12.56
CA TYR A 175 12.90 0.92 -12.10
C TYR A 175 12.69 0.76 -10.59
N LEU A 176 12.85 -0.45 -10.06
CA LEU A 176 12.69 -0.71 -8.62
C LEU A 176 13.78 -0.03 -7.80
N PHE A 177 15.00 0.02 -8.32
CA PHE A 177 16.09 0.77 -7.68
C PHE A 177 15.75 2.27 -7.58
N LEU A 178 15.30 2.88 -8.67
CA LEU A 178 14.85 4.28 -8.65
C LEU A 178 13.69 4.52 -7.69
N GLN A 179 12.73 3.58 -7.60
CA GLN A 179 11.61 3.66 -6.68
C GLN A 179 12.04 3.68 -5.20
N SER A 180 13.18 3.08 -4.86
CA SER A 180 13.68 3.07 -3.48
C SER A 180 14.39 4.36 -3.08
N LEU A 181 14.90 5.14 -4.04
CA LEU A 181 15.73 6.33 -3.74
C LEU A 181 14.93 7.49 -3.16
N LEU A 182 13.81 7.87 -3.79
CA LEU A 182 13.04 9.04 -3.38
C LEU A 182 12.41 8.91 -1.98
N PRO A 183 11.78 7.79 -1.60
CA PRO A 183 11.25 7.63 -0.24
C PRO A 183 12.34 7.56 0.84
N THR A 184 13.59 7.21 0.46
CA THR A 184 14.72 7.20 1.41
C THR A 184 15.07 8.61 1.91
N ILE A 185 14.81 9.65 1.12
CA ILE A 185 15.10 11.04 1.51
C ILE A 185 14.28 11.45 2.74
N PRO A 186 12.93 11.48 2.74
CA PRO A 186 12.17 11.80 3.94
C PRO A 186 12.42 10.82 5.08
N ALA A 187 12.59 9.52 4.79
CA ALA A 187 12.91 8.53 5.81
C ALA A 187 14.24 8.82 6.52
N SER A 188 15.27 9.32 5.80
CA SER A 188 16.53 9.70 6.42
C SER A 188 16.40 10.91 7.36
N PHE A 189 15.60 11.91 7.01
CA PHE A 189 15.30 13.03 7.92
C PHE A 189 14.59 12.57 9.19
N LEU A 190 13.67 11.61 9.08
CA LEU A 190 12.98 11.01 10.23
C LEU A 190 13.92 10.19 11.12
N ALA A 191 14.84 9.43 10.50
CA ALA A 191 15.75 8.55 11.22
C ALA A 191 16.91 9.29 11.89
N PHE A 192 17.43 10.33 11.26
CA PHE A 192 18.63 11.08 11.73
C PHE A 192 18.33 12.47 12.28
N GLY A 193 17.08 12.94 12.20
CA GLY A 193 16.68 14.23 12.74
C GLY A 193 16.76 14.26 14.27
N THR A 194 17.33 15.34 14.82
CA THR A 194 17.42 15.56 16.28
C THR A 194 16.19 16.23 16.86
N GLU A 195 15.42 16.92 16.01
CA GLU A 195 14.18 17.61 16.40
C GLU A 195 12.94 16.83 15.95
N PRO A 196 11.84 16.85 16.72
CA PRO A 196 10.61 16.20 16.32
C PRO A 196 9.98 16.91 15.11
N LEU A 197 9.92 16.23 13.98
CA LEU A 197 9.32 16.77 12.74
C LEU A 197 7.80 16.90 12.81
N TYR A 198 7.15 16.10 13.67
CA TYR A 198 5.70 16.05 13.82
C TYR A 198 5.29 16.37 15.26
N LEU A 199 4.74 17.54 15.49
CA LEU A 199 4.26 17.94 16.81
C LEU A 199 3.10 17.07 17.32
N SER A 200 2.27 16.58 16.44
CA SER A 200 1.15 15.67 16.76
C SER A 200 1.59 14.27 17.22
N LEU A 201 2.84 13.87 16.94
CA LEU A 201 3.39 12.57 17.30
C LEU A 201 4.43 12.62 18.42
N ILE A 202 4.58 13.75 19.11
CA ILE A 202 5.54 13.90 20.22
C ILE A 202 5.29 12.89 21.35
N HIS A 203 4.04 12.47 21.55
CA HIS A 203 3.68 11.50 22.59
C HIS A 203 4.01 10.04 22.21
N ILE A 204 4.36 9.77 20.96
CA ILE A 204 4.77 8.44 20.51
C ILE A 204 6.27 8.29 20.80
N SER A 205 6.59 7.54 21.85
CA SER A 205 7.98 7.27 22.24
C SER A 205 8.57 6.11 21.44
N GLU A 206 9.65 6.37 20.73
CA GLU A 206 10.49 5.29 20.21
C GLU A 206 11.50 4.83 21.28
N PRO A 207 11.74 3.52 21.47
CA PRO A 207 12.66 3.00 22.47
C PRO A 207 14.11 3.47 22.31
N THR A 208 14.45 3.99 21.15
CA THR A 208 15.82 4.40 20.77
C THR A 208 16.06 5.91 20.86
N ARG A 209 15.03 6.71 21.16
CA ARG A 209 15.23 8.16 21.37
C ARG A 209 15.35 8.45 22.87
N PRO A 210 16.49 9.00 23.33
CA PRO A 210 16.55 9.54 24.68
C PRO A 210 15.55 10.69 24.78
N CYS A 211 14.70 10.64 25.82
CA CYS A 211 13.82 11.74 26.18
C CYS A 211 14.60 12.97 26.57
#